data_9a70632fafa1cb68d5a36656f8b670b3
#
_entry.id   9a70632fafa1cb68d5a36656f8b670b3
#
_cell.length_a   1.000
_cell.length_b   1.000
_cell.length_c   1.000
_cell.angle_alpha   90.00
_cell.angle_beta   90.00
_cell.angle_gamma   90.00
#
_symmetry.space_group_name_H-M   'P 1'
#
loop_
_entity.id
_entity.type
_entity.pdbx_description
1 polymer ?
#
loop_
_entity_poly.entity_id
_entity_poly.type
_entity_poly.pdbx_seq_one_letter_code
_entity_poly.pdbx_strand_id
1 'polypeptide(L)'
;MKKAFFSIAVFLCLAFSLKADIYALLFTEEQYRQYLLDTIGDRYDVEGLEFVANEMFEKLNGAILVAVGDTVLVEHAYGELCLTGEPPRCNPAEDNQITETTLFDLASISKQFTAVAVLQLCVQGKISLDDTITEYFPNLPYKGVTIKHLLTHTTGIPEYFKFKYTVFGSSAFVDNQQLLRVLEKQKYAKTFPTGSKFEYVNTNYAILASLVAKMSGKSFEDYVHEHIFKPAGMKNTCFFTELVGVDAKHGKKYADVDPKAEDVNVKPLPMDVPVARGHRKLAVTARYDRLNGVLGDKGVYSNVEDMLRWANAMFIEYKVLPKEWVDLASQRENQLADGSLPQSIYGYGYRIEESPEHGKLVYHGGLWNGFQNLFLFRPSDNVVIVFLSNFYNKAHVGRSKQILNILDGVQEEVTEDGEVLQ
;
A
#
# COMPACT_ATOMS: atom_id res chain seq x y z
N MET A 1 30.89 -14.32 -25.74
CA MET A 1 30.26 -14.73 -24.47
C MET A 1 29.04 -13.90 -24.07
N LYS A 2 28.96 -12.56 -24.26
CA LYS A 2 27.80 -11.72 -23.88
C LYS A 2 26.51 -11.98 -24.69
N LYS A 3 26.59 -12.47 -25.94
CA LYS A 3 25.39 -12.78 -26.75
C LYS A 3 24.69 -14.11 -26.40
N ALA A 4 25.42 -15.06 -25.79
CA ALA A 4 24.84 -16.34 -25.38
C ALA A 4 24.01 -16.25 -24.09
N PHE A 5 24.37 -15.36 -23.17
CA PHE A 5 23.64 -15.15 -21.93
C PHE A 5 22.27 -14.45 -22.14
N PHE A 6 22.20 -13.52 -23.10
CA PHE A 6 20.95 -12.84 -23.44
C PHE A 6 19.92 -13.79 -24.09
N SER A 7 20.39 -14.74 -24.92
CA SER A 7 19.52 -15.74 -25.54
C SER A 7 18.97 -16.77 -24.54
N ILE A 8 19.73 -17.15 -23.50
CA ILE A 8 19.29 -18.13 -22.49
C ILE A 8 18.25 -17.51 -21.55
N ALA A 9 18.41 -16.24 -21.15
CA ALA A 9 17.42 -15.56 -20.30
C ALA A 9 16.09 -15.34 -21.02
N VAL A 10 16.12 -14.96 -22.31
CA VAL A 10 14.91 -14.82 -23.14
C VAL A 10 14.25 -16.17 -23.39
N PHE A 11 15.03 -17.25 -23.57
CA PHE A 11 14.48 -18.62 -23.73
C PHE A 11 13.87 -19.16 -22.45
N LEU A 12 14.44 -18.82 -21.27
CA LEU A 12 13.86 -19.20 -19.97
C LEU A 12 12.55 -18.43 -19.69
N CYS A 13 12.48 -17.13 -19.96
CA CYS A 13 11.24 -16.36 -19.83
C CYS A 13 10.15 -16.83 -20.80
N LEU A 14 10.50 -17.14 -22.05
CA LEU A 14 9.58 -17.71 -23.03
C LEU A 14 9.15 -19.15 -22.66
N ALA A 15 10.03 -19.94 -22.05
CA ALA A 15 9.70 -21.29 -21.60
C ALA A 15 8.79 -21.29 -20.36
N PHE A 16 8.90 -20.30 -19.48
CA PHE A 16 7.96 -20.13 -18.34
C PHE A 16 6.59 -19.66 -18.82
N SER A 17 6.51 -18.68 -19.71
CA SER A 17 5.26 -18.23 -20.33
C SER A 17 4.59 -19.35 -21.13
N LEU A 18 5.35 -20.10 -21.97
CA LEU A 18 4.80 -21.26 -22.70
C LEU A 18 4.35 -22.40 -21.77
N LYS A 19 5.01 -22.61 -20.63
CA LYS A 19 4.55 -23.61 -19.64
C LYS A 19 3.23 -23.19 -19.01
N ALA A 20 3.09 -21.95 -18.55
CA ALA A 20 1.85 -21.44 -17.99
C ALA A 20 0.68 -21.56 -18.99
N ASP A 21 0.90 -21.19 -20.26
CA ASP A 21 -0.10 -21.31 -21.31
C ASP A 21 -0.45 -22.76 -21.64
N ILE A 22 0.52 -23.70 -21.58
CA ILE A 22 0.28 -25.13 -21.80
C ILE A 22 -0.47 -25.76 -20.63
N TYR A 23 -0.15 -25.38 -19.39
CA TYR A 23 -0.88 -25.88 -18.21
C TYR A 23 -2.31 -25.34 -18.14
N ALA A 24 -2.55 -24.08 -18.50
CA ALA A 24 -3.90 -23.51 -18.62
C ALA A 24 -4.77 -24.19 -19.69
N LEU A 25 -4.15 -24.85 -20.67
CA LEU A 25 -4.83 -25.64 -21.70
C LEU A 25 -5.13 -27.12 -21.26
N LEU A 26 -4.39 -27.64 -20.27
CA LEU A 26 -4.45 -29.03 -19.86
C LEU A 26 -5.18 -29.28 -18.54
N PHE A 27 -5.31 -28.26 -17.71
CA PHE A 27 -5.91 -28.35 -16.38
C PHE A 27 -7.01 -27.29 -16.21
N THR A 28 -8.06 -27.64 -15.45
CA THR A 28 -8.93 -26.58 -14.89
C THR A 28 -8.13 -25.75 -13.88
N GLU A 29 -8.58 -24.53 -13.59
CA GLU A 29 -7.94 -23.65 -12.62
C GLU A 29 -7.77 -24.34 -11.25
N GLU A 30 -8.77 -25.10 -10.82
CA GLU A 30 -8.76 -25.89 -9.60
C GLU A 30 -7.75 -27.05 -9.65
N GLN A 31 -7.63 -27.76 -10.78
CA GLN A 31 -6.64 -28.83 -10.96
C GLN A 31 -5.21 -28.29 -11.00
N TYR A 32 -5.01 -27.12 -11.60
CA TYR A 32 -3.71 -26.46 -11.60
C TYR A 32 -3.34 -25.94 -10.21
N ARG A 33 -4.30 -25.37 -9.48
CA ARG A 33 -4.12 -24.98 -8.07
C ARG A 33 -3.76 -26.19 -7.20
N GLN A 34 -4.48 -27.30 -7.33
CA GLN A 34 -4.18 -28.53 -6.58
C GLN A 34 -2.78 -29.07 -6.92
N TYR A 35 -2.40 -29.09 -8.20
CA TYR A 35 -1.05 -29.50 -8.61
C TYR A 35 0.04 -28.62 -8.00
N LEU A 36 -0.19 -27.30 -7.94
CA LEU A 36 0.74 -26.36 -7.30
C LEU A 36 0.80 -26.58 -5.78
N LEU A 37 -0.35 -26.80 -5.13
CA LEU A 37 -0.41 -27.12 -3.70
C LEU A 37 0.31 -28.45 -3.40
N ASP A 38 0.12 -29.48 -4.20
CA ASP A 38 0.81 -30.77 -4.07
C ASP A 38 2.33 -30.63 -4.28
N THR A 39 2.76 -29.68 -5.12
CA THR A 39 4.18 -29.43 -5.40
C THR A 39 4.85 -28.57 -4.33
N ILE A 40 4.10 -27.66 -3.71
CA ILE A 40 4.59 -26.69 -2.71
C ILE A 40 4.23 -27.15 -1.29
N GLY A 41 3.14 -27.90 -1.11
CA GLY A 41 2.65 -28.38 0.18
C GLY A 41 3.65 -29.25 0.94
N ASP A 42 4.53 -29.96 0.24
CA ASP A 42 5.67 -30.65 0.88
C ASP A 42 6.68 -29.69 1.53
N ARG A 43 6.64 -28.40 1.19
CA ARG A 43 7.56 -27.39 1.68
C ARG A 43 6.95 -26.47 2.76
N TYR A 44 5.62 -26.27 2.72
CA TYR A 44 4.94 -25.34 3.63
C TYR A 44 3.79 -26.03 4.34
N ASP A 45 3.66 -25.79 5.64
CA ASP A 45 2.53 -26.26 6.45
C ASP A 45 1.26 -25.45 6.14
N VAL A 46 0.56 -25.86 5.07
CA VAL A 46 -0.66 -25.18 4.63
C VAL A 46 -1.78 -25.32 5.67
N GLU A 47 -1.87 -26.47 6.37
CA GLU A 47 -2.90 -26.67 7.41
C GLU A 47 -2.67 -25.73 8.60
N GLY A 48 -1.41 -25.54 8.99
CA GLY A 48 -1.05 -24.57 10.03
C GLY A 48 -1.33 -23.14 9.61
N LEU A 49 -1.07 -22.79 8.34
CA LEU A 49 -1.43 -21.48 7.78
C LEU A 49 -2.94 -21.26 7.79
N GLU A 50 -3.73 -22.23 7.37
CA GLU A 50 -5.20 -22.20 7.40
C GLU A 50 -5.72 -22.04 8.82
N PHE A 51 -5.15 -22.78 9.78
CA PHE A 51 -5.51 -22.65 11.19
C PHE A 51 -5.26 -21.23 11.71
N VAL A 52 -4.07 -20.68 11.48
CA VAL A 52 -3.74 -19.30 11.94
C VAL A 52 -4.61 -18.26 11.23
N ALA A 53 -4.86 -18.43 9.94
CA ALA A 53 -5.75 -17.54 9.19
C ALA A 53 -7.17 -17.55 9.80
N ASN A 54 -7.75 -18.73 10.06
CA ASN A 54 -9.07 -18.86 10.68
C ASN A 54 -9.11 -18.25 12.09
N GLU A 55 -8.13 -18.56 12.95
CA GLU A 55 -8.00 -17.98 14.29
C GLU A 55 -7.90 -16.45 14.27
N MET A 56 -7.20 -15.92 13.26
CA MET A 56 -7.12 -14.47 13.05
C MET A 56 -8.51 -13.89 12.81
N PHE A 57 -9.35 -14.59 12.04
CA PHE A 57 -10.56 -14.02 11.48
C PHE A 57 -11.80 -14.20 12.32
N GLU A 58 -11.87 -15.18 13.21
CA GLU A 58 -12.96 -15.23 14.23
C GLU A 58 -13.08 -13.93 15.04
N LYS A 59 -11.98 -13.15 15.12
CA LYS A 59 -11.91 -11.89 15.89
C LYS A 59 -11.73 -10.64 15.02
N LEU A 60 -11.64 -10.80 13.68
CA LEU A 60 -11.22 -9.75 12.76
C LEU A 60 -12.14 -9.65 11.55
N ASN A 61 -12.38 -8.42 11.14
CA ASN A 61 -13.18 -8.08 9.97
C ASN A 61 -12.24 -7.72 8.82
N GLY A 62 -12.11 -8.56 7.81
CA GLY A 62 -11.15 -8.30 6.75
C GLY A 62 -10.88 -9.47 5.81
N ALA A 63 -9.82 -9.37 5.04
CA ALA A 63 -9.36 -10.40 4.13
C ALA A 63 -7.85 -10.63 4.27
N ILE A 64 -7.42 -11.88 4.10
CA ILE A 64 -6.02 -12.30 4.10
C ILE A 64 -5.70 -13.09 2.85
N LEU A 65 -4.47 -12.94 2.36
CA LEU A 65 -3.88 -13.78 1.33
C LEU A 65 -2.43 -14.07 1.70
N VAL A 66 -2.05 -15.36 1.61
CA VAL A 66 -0.66 -15.82 1.71
C VAL A 66 -0.34 -16.58 0.43
N ALA A 67 0.73 -16.21 -0.24
CA ALA A 67 1.12 -16.80 -1.51
C ALA A 67 2.65 -16.96 -1.63
N VAL A 68 3.09 -17.83 -2.53
CA VAL A 68 4.46 -17.98 -2.99
C VAL A 68 4.47 -17.75 -4.51
N GLY A 69 4.97 -16.60 -4.94
CA GLY A 69 4.81 -16.17 -6.33
C GLY A 69 3.34 -16.07 -6.71
N ASP A 70 2.94 -16.79 -7.76
CA ASP A 70 1.55 -16.84 -8.23
C ASP A 70 0.69 -17.88 -7.50
N THR A 71 1.30 -18.71 -6.65
CA THR A 71 0.57 -19.79 -5.95
C THR A 71 0.01 -19.29 -4.64
N VAL A 72 -1.31 -19.19 -4.56
CA VAL A 72 -2.05 -18.87 -3.34
C VAL A 72 -2.09 -20.09 -2.44
N LEU A 73 -1.53 -19.98 -1.22
CA LEU A 73 -1.58 -21.01 -0.18
C LEU A 73 -2.83 -20.87 0.67
N VAL A 74 -3.16 -19.64 1.05
CA VAL A 74 -4.32 -19.29 1.88
C VAL A 74 -4.95 -18.02 1.34
N GLU A 75 -6.28 -18.02 1.20
CA GLU A 75 -7.06 -16.84 0.88
C GLU A 75 -8.42 -16.91 1.56
N HIS A 76 -8.70 -15.97 2.46
CA HIS A 76 -9.96 -15.91 3.21
C HIS A 76 -10.46 -14.49 3.37
N ALA A 77 -11.80 -14.38 3.42
CA ALA A 77 -12.49 -13.13 3.69
C ALA A 77 -13.57 -13.36 4.75
N TYR A 78 -13.64 -12.49 5.76
CA TYR A 78 -14.52 -12.66 6.90
C TYR A 78 -15.15 -11.35 7.35
N GLY A 79 -16.38 -11.48 7.87
CA GLY A 79 -17.07 -10.42 8.54
C GLY A 79 -17.87 -9.51 7.62
N GLU A 80 -18.12 -8.29 8.06
CA GLU A 80 -19.07 -7.38 7.45
C GLU A 80 -18.43 -6.13 6.87
N LEU A 81 -18.91 -5.70 5.71
CA LEU A 81 -18.53 -4.43 5.09
C LEU A 81 -18.78 -3.26 6.05
N CYS A 82 -19.82 -3.38 6.84
CA CYS A 82 -20.22 -2.42 7.85
C CYS A 82 -20.72 -3.11 9.11
N LEU A 83 -19.99 -2.98 10.21
CA LEU A 83 -20.26 -3.61 11.51
C LEU A 83 -21.45 -3.00 12.29
N THR A 84 -22.02 -1.91 11.82
CA THR A 84 -23.11 -1.24 12.51
C THR A 84 -24.40 -1.40 11.73
N GLY A 85 -25.34 -2.15 12.25
CA GLY A 85 -26.69 -2.23 11.72
C GLY A 85 -27.51 -0.92 11.80
N GLU A 86 -26.86 0.25 11.95
CA GLU A 86 -27.54 1.54 11.96
C GLU A 86 -27.64 2.13 10.55
N PRO A 87 -28.86 2.18 9.96
CA PRO A 87 -29.12 3.03 8.80
C PRO A 87 -29.03 4.52 9.24
N PRO A 88 -28.50 5.43 8.43
CA PRO A 88 -28.20 5.35 7.00
C PRO A 88 -26.69 5.36 6.66
N ARG A 89 -25.83 4.92 7.54
CA ARG A 89 -24.37 5.10 7.43
C ARG A 89 -23.70 4.04 6.60
N CYS A 90 -24.25 2.87 6.60
CA CYS A 90 -23.96 1.80 5.65
C CYS A 90 -25.31 1.46 5.03
N ASN A 91 -25.43 1.48 3.71
CA ASN A 91 -26.55 0.84 3.08
C ASN A 91 -26.17 -0.65 3.12
N PRO A 92 -26.73 -1.50 3.97
CA PRO A 92 -26.54 -2.91 3.77
C PRO A 92 -27.18 -3.18 2.40
N ALA A 93 -26.36 -3.35 1.36
CA ALA A 93 -26.77 -4.18 0.27
C ALA A 93 -27.29 -5.47 0.90
N GLU A 94 -28.18 -6.20 0.25
CA GLU A 94 -28.72 -7.46 0.74
C GLU A 94 -27.64 -8.45 1.17
N ASP A 95 -26.37 -8.17 0.80
CA ASP A 95 -25.16 -8.88 1.20
C ASP A 95 -24.15 -7.90 1.81
N ASN A 96 -24.05 -7.88 3.15
CA ASN A 96 -23.10 -7.06 3.92
C ASN A 96 -21.78 -7.81 4.20
N GLN A 97 -21.49 -8.88 3.44
CA GLN A 97 -20.34 -9.72 3.68
C GLN A 97 -19.07 -9.17 3.02
N ILE A 98 -17.93 -9.30 3.69
CA ILE A 98 -16.63 -9.12 3.11
C ILE A 98 -16.32 -10.33 2.23
N THR A 99 -15.78 -10.08 1.05
CA THR A 99 -15.30 -11.07 0.10
C THR A 99 -13.85 -10.78 -0.28
N GLU A 100 -13.20 -11.68 -0.98
CA GLU A 100 -11.82 -11.54 -1.48
C GLU A 100 -11.69 -10.34 -2.44
N THR A 101 -12.78 -9.98 -3.12
CA THR A 101 -12.83 -8.81 -4.03
C THR A 101 -13.19 -7.51 -3.33
N THR A 102 -13.48 -7.54 -2.03
CA THR A 102 -13.83 -6.33 -1.27
C THR A 102 -12.67 -5.32 -1.25
N LEU A 103 -12.99 -4.06 -1.56
CA LEU A 103 -12.02 -2.97 -1.51
C LEU A 103 -11.87 -2.41 -0.10
N PHE A 104 -10.62 -2.26 0.33
CA PHE A 104 -10.22 -1.63 1.59
C PHE A 104 -9.36 -0.41 1.30
N ASP A 105 -9.49 0.65 2.11
CA ASP A 105 -8.51 1.75 2.08
C ASP A 105 -7.14 1.22 2.52
N LEU A 106 -6.21 1.16 1.58
CA LEU A 106 -4.85 0.69 1.83
C LEU A 106 -4.07 1.61 2.79
N ALA A 107 -4.58 2.80 3.05
CA ALA A 107 -3.91 3.80 3.86
C ALA A 107 -2.46 4.00 3.39
N SER A 108 -1.49 3.93 4.29
CA SER A 108 -0.08 4.19 3.97
C SER A 108 0.59 3.16 3.02
N ILE A 109 -0.02 2.01 2.75
CA ILE A 109 0.45 1.10 1.69
C ILE A 109 0.41 1.81 0.33
N SER A 110 -0.47 2.79 0.14
CA SER A 110 -0.53 3.64 -1.06
C SER A 110 0.80 4.32 -1.43
N LYS A 111 1.70 4.51 -0.45
CA LYS A 111 3.02 5.12 -0.69
C LYS A 111 3.89 4.33 -1.65
N GLN A 112 3.70 3.02 -1.75
CA GLN A 112 4.40 2.17 -2.69
C GLN A 112 4.16 2.62 -4.12
N PHE A 113 2.91 2.87 -4.49
CA PHE A 113 2.55 3.33 -5.84
C PHE A 113 3.10 4.73 -6.14
N THR A 114 3.09 5.61 -5.15
CA THR A 114 3.67 6.96 -5.28
C THR A 114 5.18 6.90 -5.49
N ALA A 115 5.88 6.07 -4.72
CA ALA A 115 7.33 5.88 -4.88
C ALA A 115 7.65 5.33 -6.28
N VAL A 116 6.94 4.30 -6.73
CA VAL A 116 7.12 3.71 -8.07
C VAL A 116 6.86 4.75 -9.17
N ALA A 117 5.80 5.56 -9.06
CA ALA A 117 5.52 6.62 -10.02
C ALA A 117 6.67 7.66 -10.11
N VAL A 118 7.25 8.04 -8.97
CA VAL A 118 8.43 8.92 -8.92
C VAL A 118 9.63 8.24 -9.57
N LEU A 119 9.91 6.99 -9.26
CA LEU A 119 11.04 6.24 -9.83
C LEU A 119 10.88 6.01 -11.33
N GLN A 120 9.66 5.80 -11.83
CA GLN A 120 9.39 5.75 -13.28
C GLN A 120 9.76 7.07 -13.98
N LEU A 121 9.50 8.22 -13.35
CA LEU A 121 9.93 9.51 -13.89
C LEU A 121 11.45 9.67 -13.86
N CYS A 122 12.14 9.10 -12.85
CA CYS A 122 13.60 9.04 -12.82
C CYS A 122 14.15 8.15 -13.95
N VAL A 123 13.58 6.96 -14.17
CA VAL A 123 13.93 6.07 -15.29
C VAL A 123 13.77 6.78 -16.64
N GLN A 124 12.74 7.62 -16.78
CA GLN A 124 12.49 8.41 -17.98
C GLN A 124 13.43 9.63 -18.11
N GLY A 125 14.30 9.89 -17.14
CA GLY A 125 15.20 11.06 -17.12
C GLY A 125 14.48 12.41 -16.97
N LYS A 126 13.22 12.41 -16.50
CA LYS A 126 12.43 13.63 -16.29
C LYS A 126 12.73 14.34 -14.98
N ILE A 127 13.19 13.58 -13.98
CA ILE A 127 13.59 14.05 -12.66
C ILE A 127 14.79 13.22 -12.17
N SER A 128 15.54 13.74 -11.20
CA SER A 128 16.57 13.02 -10.46
C SER A 128 16.23 12.93 -8.97
N LEU A 129 16.67 11.86 -8.31
CA LEU A 129 16.52 11.73 -6.86
C LEU A 129 17.20 12.86 -6.08
N ASP A 130 18.24 13.47 -6.64
CA ASP A 130 19.02 14.55 -6.06
C ASP A 130 18.45 15.96 -6.38
N ASP A 131 17.49 16.05 -7.29
CA ASP A 131 16.84 17.32 -7.61
C ASP A 131 16.13 17.86 -6.36
N THR A 132 16.24 19.17 -6.15
CA THR A 132 15.55 19.80 -5.02
C THR A 132 14.08 20.07 -5.36
N ILE A 133 13.19 19.86 -4.36
CA ILE A 133 11.75 20.06 -4.57
C ILE A 133 11.40 21.50 -4.96
N THR A 134 12.25 22.47 -4.60
CA THR A 134 12.06 23.89 -4.95
C THR A 134 12.36 24.20 -6.43
N GLU A 135 13.01 23.33 -7.16
CA GLU A 135 13.12 23.42 -8.63
C GLU A 135 11.76 23.27 -9.30
N TYR A 136 10.93 22.39 -8.75
CA TYR A 136 9.60 22.10 -9.25
C TYR A 136 8.51 22.99 -8.62
N PHE A 137 8.64 23.32 -7.34
CA PHE A 137 7.71 24.12 -6.56
C PHE A 137 8.46 25.28 -5.87
N PRO A 138 8.81 26.35 -6.63
CA PRO A 138 9.73 27.40 -6.14
C PRO A 138 9.18 28.22 -4.95
N ASN A 139 7.87 28.18 -4.72
CA ASN A 139 7.23 28.89 -3.61
C ASN A 139 7.25 28.11 -2.29
N LEU A 140 7.57 26.81 -2.31
CA LEU A 140 7.71 26.01 -1.10
C LEU A 140 8.93 26.49 -0.29
N PRO A 141 8.81 26.65 1.05
CA PRO A 141 9.88 27.18 1.90
C PRO A 141 10.97 26.13 2.25
N TYR A 142 11.10 25.04 1.47
CA TYR A 142 11.88 23.87 1.83
C TYR A 142 13.15 23.73 0.97
N LYS A 143 13.98 24.80 0.95
CA LYS A 143 15.26 24.78 0.23
C LYS A 143 16.16 23.63 0.68
N GLY A 144 16.83 22.99 -0.28
CA GLY A 144 17.76 21.88 -0.04
C GLY A 144 17.08 20.54 0.29
N VAL A 145 15.75 20.47 0.25
CA VAL A 145 15.03 19.19 0.34
C VAL A 145 15.00 18.54 -1.04
N THR A 146 15.61 17.36 -1.17
CA THR A 146 15.64 16.62 -2.43
C THR A 146 14.46 15.64 -2.52
N ILE A 147 14.23 15.10 -3.72
CA ILE A 147 13.25 14.03 -3.95
C ILE A 147 13.59 12.80 -3.10
N LYS A 148 14.89 12.45 -2.99
CA LYS A 148 15.36 11.38 -2.10
C LYS A 148 14.96 11.62 -0.64
N HIS A 149 15.14 12.82 -0.12
CA HIS A 149 14.73 13.15 1.24
C HIS A 149 13.21 12.97 1.47
N LEU A 150 12.38 13.29 0.46
CA LEU A 150 10.92 13.07 0.54
C LEU A 150 10.59 11.58 0.60
N LEU A 151 11.18 10.77 -0.30
CA LEU A 151 10.96 9.32 -0.36
C LEU A 151 11.40 8.62 0.93
N THR A 152 12.46 9.10 1.59
CA THR A 152 13.08 8.47 2.76
C THR A 152 12.70 9.09 4.10
N HIS A 153 11.76 10.03 4.12
CA HIS A 153 11.27 10.69 5.34
C HIS A 153 12.36 11.40 6.17
N THR A 154 13.33 12.03 5.50
CA THR A 154 14.44 12.76 6.14
C THR A 154 14.38 14.27 5.90
N THR A 155 13.21 14.81 5.58
CA THR A 155 13.02 16.20 5.15
C THR A 155 13.02 17.23 6.27
N GLY A 156 12.42 16.91 7.41
CA GLY A 156 12.00 17.86 8.44
C GLY A 156 10.75 18.68 8.10
N ILE A 157 10.08 18.42 6.98
CA ILE A 157 8.79 19.06 6.63
C ILE A 157 7.73 18.66 7.66
N PRO A 158 6.90 19.60 8.17
CA PRO A 158 5.90 19.27 9.17
C PRO A 158 4.75 18.41 8.62
N GLU A 159 4.19 17.57 9.49
CA GLU A 159 3.08 16.68 9.20
C GLU A 159 1.77 17.46 9.04
N TYR A 160 1.14 17.37 7.85
CA TYR A 160 -0.08 18.12 7.54
C TYR A 160 -1.31 17.67 8.33
N PHE A 161 -1.34 16.45 8.85
CA PHE A 161 -2.39 15.99 9.75
C PHE A 161 -2.48 16.80 11.05
N LYS A 162 -1.40 17.52 11.41
CA LYS A 162 -1.35 18.40 12.59
C LYS A 162 -1.84 19.82 12.29
N PHE A 163 -2.18 20.14 11.03
CA PHE A 163 -2.65 21.47 10.69
C PHE A 163 -4.11 21.64 11.09
N LYS A 164 -4.47 22.86 11.52
CA LYS A 164 -5.87 23.16 11.79
C LYS A 164 -6.68 23.09 10.49
N TYR A 165 -7.82 22.41 10.48
CA TYR A 165 -8.66 22.26 9.30
C TYR A 165 -9.07 23.61 8.67
N THR A 166 -9.18 24.67 9.47
CA THR A 166 -9.49 26.03 9.01
C THR A 166 -8.53 26.59 7.95
N VAL A 167 -7.26 26.12 7.91
CA VAL A 167 -6.30 26.58 6.90
C VAL A 167 -6.63 26.08 5.49
N PHE A 168 -7.42 25.01 5.39
CA PHE A 168 -7.86 24.41 4.12
C PHE A 168 -9.17 25.02 3.58
N GLY A 169 -9.79 25.96 4.30
CA GLY A 169 -11.07 26.55 3.89
C GLY A 169 -12.27 25.63 4.14
N SER A 170 -13.32 25.77 3.33
CA SER A 170 -14.61 25.08 3.47
C SER A 170 -14.82 23.91 2.50
N SER A 171 -13.81 23.51 1.72
CA SER A 171 -13.91 22.35 0.83
C SER A 171 -14.24 21.07 1.61
N ALA A 172 -15.18 20.28 1.13
CA ALA A 172 -15.56 19.03 1.77
C ALA A 172 -14.37 18.06 1.84
N PHE A 173 -13.61 17.94 0.76
CA PHE A 173 -12.34 17.24 0.75
C PHE A 173 -11.20 18.19 0.34
N VAL A 174 -10.07 18.04 1.02
CA VAL A 174 -8.82 18.74 0.72
C VAL A 174 -8.08 17.94 -0.33
N ASP A 175 -7.64 18.58 -1.41
CA ASP A 175 -6.82 17.97 -2.44
C ASP A 175 -5.33 18.35 -2.32
N ASN A 176 -4.47 17.71 -3.12
CA ASN A 176 -3.04 17.96 -3.11
C ASN A 176 -2.69 19.41 -3.50
N GLN A 177 -3.47 20.06 -4.38
CA GLN A 177 -3.24 21.45 -4.75
C GLN A 177 -3.56 22.40 -3.59
N GLN A 178 -4.63 22.12 -2.83
CA GLN A 178 -4.96 22.91 -1.63
C GLN A 178 -3.87 22.73 -0.57
N LEU A 179 -3.36 21.51 -0.37
CA LEU A 179 -2.25 21.28 0.54
C LEU A 179 -1.00 22.07 0.13
N LEU A 180 -0.60 22.03 -1.16
CA LEU A 180 0.53 22.82 -1.65
C LEU A 180 0.32 24.31 -1.39
N ARG A 181 -0.85 24.87 -1.71
CA ARG A 181 -1.17 26.28 -1.44
C ARG A 181 -1.06 26.63 0.04
N VAL A 182 -1.47 25.72 0.92
CA VAL A 182 -1.34 25.93 2.38
C VAL A 182 0.13 25.95 2.79
N LEU A 183 0.95 25.02 2.31
CA LEU A 183 2.39 24.97 2.59
C LEU A 183 3.11 26.23 2.09
N GLU A 184 2.80 26.70 0.88
CA GLU A 184 3.37 27.91 0.28
C GLU A 184 2.96 29.18 1.04
N LYS A 185 1.68 29.27 1.43
CA LYS A 185 1.13 30.46 2.13
C LYS A 185 1.57 30.54 3.58
N GLN A 186 1.48 29.44 4.32
CA GLN A 186 1.75 29.41 5.77
C GLN A 186 3.25 29.36 6.07
N LYS A 187 4.06 28.85 5.13
CA LYS A 187 5.53 28.76 5.24
C LYS A 187 5.98 28.11 6.55
N TYR A 188 5.32 27.03 6.95
CA TYR A 188 5.69 26.27 8.14
C TYR A 188 7.18 25.91 8.11
N ALA A 189 7.88 26.20 9.21
CA ALA A 189 9.30 25.88 9.33
C ALA A 189 9.54 24.36 9.40
N LYS A 190 10.71 23.92 8.95
CA LYS A 190 11.16 22.55 9.17
C LYS A 190 11.30 22.28 10.67
N THR A 191 10.94 21.05 11.09
CA THR A 191 11.02 20.60 12.48
C THR A 191 12.44 20.21 12.88
N PHE A 192 13.29 19.88 11.89
CA PHE A 192 14.72 19.61 12.02
C PHE A 192 15.45 19.87 10.69
N PRO A 193 16.79 20.00 10.68
CA PRO A 193 17.57 20.14 9.47
C PRO A 193 17.43 18.93 8.55
N THR A 194 17.23 19.17 7.25
CA THR A 194 17.10 18.11 6.24
C THR A 194 18.28 17.14 6.29
N GLY A 195 18.00 15.84 6.25
CA GLY A 195 18.98 14.75 6.32
C GLY A 195 19.49 14.43 7.74
N SER A 196 19.15 15.22 8.77
CA SER A 196 19.70 15.00 10.11
C SER A 196 18.93 14.00 10.98
N LYS A 197 17.70 13.63 10.56
CA LYS A 197 16.82 12.74 11.32
C LYS A 197 15.84 12.07 10.39
N PHE A 198 15.47 10.83 10.72
CA PHE A 198 14.30 10.14 10.15
C PHE A 198 13.05 10.50 10.98
N GLU A 199 12.02 11.00 10.32
CA GLU A 199 10.69 11.16 10.89
C GLU A 199 9.65 10.89 9.81
N TYR A 200 8.85 9.83 10.01
CA TYR A 200 7.81 9.45 9.07
C TYR A 200 6.77 10.58 8.94
N VAL A 201 6.62 11.15 7.74
CA VAL A 201 5.78 12.31 7.48
C VAL A 201 4.96 12.09 6.20
N ASN A 202 3.64 12.17 6.32
CA ASN A 202 2.71 11.99 5.20
C ASN A 202 2.78 13.13 4.18
N THR A 203 3.06 14.36 4.62
CA THR A 203 3.25 15.53 3.76
C THR A 203 4.25 15.26 2.64
N ASN A 204 5.30 14.47 2.90
CA ASN A 204 6.32 14.15 1.90
C ASN A 204 5.71 13.45 0.68
N TYR A 205 4.88 12.45 0.90
CA TYR A 205 4.28 11.66 -0.18
C TYR A 205 3.15 12.39 -0.91
N ALA A 206 2.44 13.29 -0.22
CA ALA A 206 1.49 14.19 -0.85
C ALA A 206 2.20 15.19 -1.81
N ILE A 207 3.40 15.69 -1.45
CA ILE A 207 4.23 16.51 -2.33
C ILE A 207 4.73 15.67 -3.51
N LEU A 208 5.17 14.43 -3.29
CA LEU A 208 5.62 13.53 -4.36
C LEU A 208 4.50 13.22 -5.36
N ALA A 209 3.27 12.98 -4.91
CA ALA A 209 2.12 12.81 -5.82
C ALA A 209 1.87 14.07 -6.67
N SER A 210 2.00 15.25 -6.07
CA SER A 210 1.91 16.53 -6.81
C SER A 210 3.05 16.69 -7.82
N LEU A 211 4.26 16.20 -7.50
CA LEU A 211 5.39 16.19 -8.42
C LEU A 211 5.12 15.26 -9.61
N VAL A 212 4.59 14.07 -9.36
CA VAL A 212 4.20 13.14 -10.43
C VAL A 212 3.19 13.80 -11.37
N ALA A 213 2.14 14.41 -10.85
CA ALA A 213 1.15 15.10 -11.67
C ALA A 213 1.77 16.23 -12.50
N LYS A 214 2.64 17.04 -11.90
CA LYS A 214 3.33 18.14 -12.58
C LYS A 214 4.23 17.66 -13.72
N MET A 215 5.05 16.64 -13.45
CA MET A 215 6.09 16.20 -14.40
C MET A 215 5.55 15.27 -15.49
N SER A 216 4.44 14.60 -15.23
CA SER A 216 3.75 13.77 -16.23
C SER A 216 2.78 14.57 -17.13
N GLY A 217 2.28 15.70 -16.63
CA GLY A 217 1.21 16.45 -17.28
C GLY A 217 -0.16 15.80 -17.16
N LYS A 218 -0.31 14.77 -16.31
CA LYS A 218 -1.56 14.04 -16.03
C LYS A 218 -1.98 14.28 -14.59
N SER A 219 -3.23 13.94 -14.21
CA SER A 219 -3.54 13.80 -12.79
C SER A 219 -2.69 12.68 -12.17
N PHE A 220 -2.48 12.71 -10.87
CA PHE A 220 -1.75 11.64 -10.17
C PHE A 220 -2.48 10.30 -10.36
N GLU A 221 -3.78 10.31 -10.25
CA GLU A 221 -4.65 9.15 -10.46
C GLU A 221 -4.50 8.57 -11.87
N ASP A 222 -4.66 9.41 -12.92
CA ASP A 222 -4.53 8.98 -14.31
C ASP A 222 -3.15 8.37 -14.59
N TYR A 223 -2.08 8.97 -14.01
CA TYR A 223 -0.73 8.44 -14.16
C TYR A 223 -0.58 7.05 -13.54
N VAL A 224 -1.04 6.88 -12.31
CA VAL A 224 -0.92 5.62 -11.58
C VAL A 224 -1.77 4.54 -12.22
N HIS A 225 -3.00 4.85 -12.64
CA HIS A 225 -3.83 3.91 -13.40
C HIS A 225 -3.14 3.41 -14.67
N GLU A 226 -2.62 4.34 -15.48
CA GLU A 226 -2.04 4.00 -16.78
C GLU A 226 -0.71 3.27 -16.67
N HIS A 227 0.15 3.69 -15.73
CA HIS A 227 1.54 3.24 -15.66
C HIS A 227 1.81 2.22 -14.56
N ILE A 228 0.86 1.99 -13.63
CA ILE A 228 1.03 1.07 -12.51
C ILE A 228 -0.11 0.06 -12.43
N PHE A 229 -1.36 0.48 -12.16
CA PHE A 229 -2.46 -0.47 -11.94
C PHE A 229 -2.75 -1.32 -13.17
N LYS A 230 -2.87 -0.70 -14.34
CA LYS A 230 -3.13 -1.40 -15.59
C LYS A 230 -2.00 -2.38 -15.98
N PRO A 231 -0.70 -2.00 -16.00
CA PRO A 231 0.40 -2.92 -16.26
C PRO A 231 0.50 -4.05 -15.23
N ALA A 232 0.20 -3.77 -13.96
CA ALA A 232 0.19 -4.78 -12.90
C ALA A 232 -1.04 -5.70 -12.93
N GLY A 233 -2.06 -5.41 -13.75
CA GLY A 233 -3.30 -6.19 -13.81
C GLY A 233 -4.23 -5.98 -12.62
N MET A 234 -4.09 -4.88 -11.87
CA MET A 234 -4.93 -4.51 -10.73
C MET A 234 -6.27 -3.96 -11.22
N LYS A 235 -7.26 -4.85 -11.39
CA LYS A 235 -8.52 -4.54 -12.10
C LYS A 235 -9.53 -3.76 -11.25
N ASN A 236 -9.53 -3.99 -9.94
CA ASN A 236 -10.52 -3.44 -9.01
C ASN A 236 -9.95 -2.28 -8.18
N THR A 237 -8.65 -2.02 -8.28
CA THR A 237 -7.97 -0.97 -7.52
C THR A 237 -8.32 0.41 -8.05
N CYS A 238 -8.67 1.32 -7.13
CA CYS A 238 -9.09 2.69 -7.46
C CYS A 238 -8.63 3.69 -6.38
N PHE A 239 -8.87 4.96 -6.63
CA PHE A 239 -8.62 6.01 -5.63
C PHE A 239 -9.89 6.39 -4.87
N PHE A 240 -9.71 6.91 -3.66
CA PHE A 240 -10.79 7.47 -2.84
C PHE A 240 -11.65 8.49 -3.61
N THR A 241 -11.01 9.33 -4.41
CA THR A 241 -11.66 10.35 -5.23
C THR A 241 -12.67 9.76 -6.21
N GLU A 242 -12.38 8.59 -6.75
CA GLU A 242 -13.28 7.87 -7.66
C GLU A 242 -14.48 7.29 -6.90
N LEU A 243 -14.25 6.73 -5.71
CA LEU A 243 -15.32 6.17 -4.86
C LEU A 243 -16.36 7.22 -4.46
N VAL A 244 -15.95 8.46 -4.24
CA VAL A 244 -16.85 9.54 -3.83
C VAL A 244 -17.24 10.47 -4.98
N GLY A 245 -16.79 10.18 -6.22
CA GLY A 245 -17.12 10.97 -7.42
C GLY A 245 -16.51 12.37 -7.42
N VAL A 246 -15.35 12.53 -6.80
CA VAL A 246 -14.54 13.77 -6.92
C VAL A 246 -13.66 13.62 -8.12
N ASP A 247 -14.08 14.21 -9.24
CA ASP A 247 -13.24 14.34 -10.42
C ASP A 247 -12.40 15.62 -10.29
N ALA A 248 -11.07 15.46 -10.24
CA ALA A 248 -10.14 16.58 -10.25
C ALA A 248 -10.29 17.49 -11.49
N LYS A 249 -10.77 16.96 -12.61
CA LYS A 249 -11.00 17.71 -13.86
C LYS A 249 -12.33 18.47 -13.88
N HIS A 250 -13.37 17.99 -13.22
CA HIS A 250 -14.72 18.51 -13.33
C HIS A 250 -15.26 19.16 -12.06
N GLY A 251 -14.45 19.18 -10.97
CA GLY A 251 -14.73 19.96 -9.77
C GLY A 251 -16.15 19.79 -9.22
N LYS A 252 -16.70 18.56 -9.18
CA LYS A 252 -17.94 18.31 -8.45
C LYS A 252 -17.70 18.72 -7.01
N LYS A 253 -18.04 19.95 -6.71
CA LYS A 253 -18.00 20.50 -5.36
C LYS A 253 -19.07 19.77 -4.55
N TYR A 254 -18.62 18.94 -3.63
CA TYR A 254 -19.48 18.69 -2.48
C TYR A 254 -19.81 20.04 -1.84
N ALA A 255 -21.00 20.12 -1.25
CA ALA A 255 -21.41 21.33 -0.55
C ALA A 255 -20.30 21.78 0.42
N ASP A 256 -20.08 23.08 0.49
CA ASP A 256 -19.15 23.66 1.46
C ASP A 256 -19.52 23.17 2.88
N VAL A 257 -18.51 22.81 3.64
CA VAL A 257 -18.64 22.35 5.03
C VAL A 257 -18.10 23.41 5.99
N ASP A 258 -18.45 23.31 7.27
CA ASP A 258 -17.81 24.13 8.30
C ASP A 258 -16.28 24.00 8.20
N PRO A 259 -15.51 25.09 8.03
CA PRO A 259 -14.05 25.03 7.95
C PRO A 259 -13.38 24.38 9.17
N LYS A 260 -14.10 24.24 10.29
CA LYS A 260 -13.61 23.54 11.50
C LYS A 260 -13.94 22.04 11.49
N ALA A 261 -14.82 21.60 10.60
CA ALA A 261 -15.16 20.17 10.51
C ALA A 261 -13.91 19.36 10.16
N GLU A 262 -13.76 18.22 10.80
CA GLU A 262 -12.69 17.27 10.55
C GLU A 262 -13.15 16.19 9.58
N ASP A 263 -14.44 15.84 9.61
CA ASP A 263 -15.03 14.77 8.81
C ASP A 263 -16.25 15.24 8.00
N VAL A 264 -16.60 14.47 6.98
CA VAL A 264 -17.77 14.69 6.12
C VAL A 264 -18.60 13.43 6.00
N ASN A 265 -19.90 13.63 5.87
CA ASN A 265 -20.85 12.55 5.61
C ASN A 265 -21.18 12.51 4.12
N VAL A 266 -20.50 11.62 3.39
CA VAL A 266 -20.71 11.42 1.97
C VAL A 266 -21.05 9.96 1.71
N LYS A 267 -22.03 9.73 0.82
CA LYS A 267 -22.37 8.39 0.36
C LYS A 267 -21.42 8.03 -0.80
N PRO A 268 -20.70 6.88 -0.73
CA PRO A 268 -19.91 6.40 -1.86
C PRO A 268 -20.77 6.18 -3.11
N LEU A 269 -20.17 6.29 -4.29
CA LEU A 269 -20.80 5.87 -5.53
C LEU A 269 -20.94 4.34 -5.52
N PRO A 270 -21.95 3.80 -6.23
CA PRO A 270 -22.03 2.37 -6.47
C PRO A 270 -20.77 1.89 -7.21
N MET A 271 -20.20 0.79 -6.75
CA MET A 271 -19.08 0.10 -7.38
C MET A 271 -19.52 -1.30 -7.79
N ASP A 272 -18.87 -1.87 -8.80
CA ASP A 272 -19.13 -3.24 -9.24
C ASP A 272 -18.65 -4.30 -8.23
N VAL A 273 -17.80 -3.89 -7.29
CA VAL A 273 -17.25 -4.72 -6.22
C VAL A 273 -17.59 -4.11 -4.85
N PRO A 274 -17.69 -4.92 -3.77
CA PRO A 274 -17.95 -4.43 -2.43
C PRO A 274 -16.86 -3.46 -1.94
N VAL A 275 -17.24 -2.45 -1.16
CA VAL A 275 -16.33 -1.49 -0.53
C VAL A 275 -16.55 -1.47 0.97
N ALA A 276 -15.53 -1.84 1.72
CA ALA A 276 -15.58 -1.85 3.17
C ALA A 276 -15.62 -0.42 3.76
N ARG A 277 -16.26 -0.29 4.92
CA ARG A 277 -16.27 0.94 5.73
C ARG A 277 -15.34 0.76 6.92
N GLY A 278 -14.48 1.73 7.16
CA GLY A 278 -13.62 1.70 8.33
C GLY A 278 -14.39 1.91 9.64
N HIS A 279 -13.92 1.28 10.72
CA HIS A 279 -14.57 1.34 12.04
C HIS A 279 -13.57 1.76 13.12
N ARG A 280 -13.88 2.81 13.86
CA ARG A 280 -13.06 3.27 15.00
C ARG A 280 -13.28 2.41 16.26
N LYS A 281 -14.44 1.80 16.38
CA LYS A 281 -14.86 0.82 17.42
C LYS A 281 -15.88 -0.10 16.78
N LEU A 282 -16.13 -1.27 17.37
CA LEU A 282 -17.05 -2.29 16.86
C LEU A 282 -18.44 -1.77 16.46
N ALA A 283 -18.89 -0.66 17.02
CA ALA A 283 -20.21 -0.09 16.71
C ALA A 283 -20.14 1.32 16.11
N VAL A 284 -18.97 1.81 15.68
CA VAL A 284 -18.82 3.19 15.20
C VAL A 284 -18.10 3.23 13.86
N THR A 285 -18.89 3.34 12.79
CA THR A 285 -18.35 3.60 11.45
C THR A 285 -17.59 4.92 11.42
N ALA A 286 -16.37 4.90 10.91
CA ALA A 286 -15.60 6.10 10.68
C ALA A 286 -16.26 6.93 9.56
N ARG A 287 -16.42 8.23 9.82
CA ARG A 287 -16.76 9.17 8.74
C ARG A 287 -15.52 9.43 7.91
N TYR A 288 -15.71 9.85 6.67
CA TYR A 288 -14.58 10.25 5.83
C TYR A 288 -13.96 11.54 6.37
N ASP A 289 -12.66 11.49 6.64
CA ASP A 289 -11.88 12.66 6.98
C ASP A 289 -11.77 13.59 5.78
N ARG A 290 -11.81 14.89 5.99
CA ARG A 290 -11.63 15.89 4.92
C ARG A 290 -10.29 15.77 4.20
N LEU A 291 -9.28 15.24 4.86
CA LEU A 291 -7.95 15.01 4.28
C LEU A 291 -7.89 13.75 3.40
N ASN A 292 -8.98 12.97 3.26
CA ASN A 292 -9.02 11.81 2.37
C ASN A 292 -8.82 12.16 0.89
N GLY A 293 -9.10 13.40 0.49
CA GLY A 293 -8.83 13.87 -0.86
C GLY A 293 -7.36 14.18 -1.17
N VAL A 294 -6.49 14.19 -0.13
CA VAL A 294 -5.03 14.27 -0.34
C VAL A 294 -4.53 12.87 -0.68
N LEU A 295 -3.93 12.73 -1.85
CA LEU A 295 -3.46 11.47 -2.39
C LEU A 295 -1.93 11.36 -2.36
N GLY A 296 -1.43 10.12 -2.46
CA GLY A 296 -0.01 9.79 -2.53
C GLY A 296 0.54 9.23 -1.23
N ASP A 297 0.17 9.78 -0.09
CA ASP A 297 0.47 9.21 1.23
C ASP A 297 -0.54 8.14 1.64
N LYS A 298 -1.73 8.19 1.06
CA LYS A 298 -2.89 7.31 1.22
C LYS A 298 -3.84 7.49 0.04
N GLY A 299 -5.03 6.88 0.12
CA GLY A 299 -6.15 7.12 -0.78
C GLY A 299 -6.31 6.09 -1.88
N VAL A 300 -5.50 5.04 -1.92
CA VAL A 300 -5.72 3.88 -2.79
C VAL A 300 -6.60 2.86 -2.07
N TYR A 301 -7.62 2.37 -2.76
CA TYR A 301 -8.49 1.28 -2.35
C TYR A 301 -8.20 0.05 -3.20
N SER A 302 -8.01 -1.11 -2.57
CA SER A 302 -7.68 -2.36 -3.26
C SER A 302 -8.19 -3.58 -2.48
N ASN A 303 -8.04 -4.77 -3.06
CA ASN A 303 -8.33 -6.06 -2.45
C ASN A 303 -7.08 -6.94 -2.39
N VAL A 304 -7.19 -8.11 -1.76
CA VAL A 304 -6.05 -9.02 -1.56
C VAL A 304 -5.50 -9.58 -2.86
N GLU A 305 -6.37 -9.90 -3.83
CA GLU A 305 -5.96 -10.40 -5.15
C GLU A 305 -5.17 -9.36 -5.96
N ASP A 306 -5.65 -8.11 -6.03
CA ASP A 306 -4.95 -7.04 -6.75
C ASP A 306 -3.61 -6.72 -6.08
N MET A 307 -3.51 -6.86 -4.75
CA MET A 307 -2.24 -6.71 -4.03
C MET A 307 -1.26 -7.87 -4.30
N LEU A 308 -1.74 -9.08 -4.55
CA LEU A 308 -0.88 -10.17 -5.05
C LEU A 308 -0.38 -9.86 -6.48
N ARG A 309 -1.26 -9.41 -7.38
CA ARG A 309 -0.87 -8.95 -8.73
C ARG A 309 0.17 -7.84 -8.67
N TRP A 310 0.00 -6.90 -7.72
CA TRP A 310 0.99 -5.86 -7.43
C TRP A 310 2.35 -6.44 -7.04
N ALA A 311 2.38 -7.36 -6.08
CA ALA A 311 3.62 -7.98 -5.63
C ALA A 311 4.37 -8.66 -6.80
N ASN A 312 3.65 -9.43 -7.61
CA ASN A 312 4.23 -10.14 -8.75
C ASN A 312 4.74 -9.16 -9.81
N ALA A 313 3.93 -8.16 -10.19
CA ALA A 313 4.32 -7.17 -11.19
C ALA A 313 5.52 -6.31 -10.76
N MET A 314 5.64 -6.01 -9.46
CA MET A 314 6.72 -5.19 -8.91
C MET A 314 8.00 -6.00 -8.69
N PHE A 315 7.93 -7.13 -7.98
CA PHE A 315 9.11 -7.80 -7.41
C PHE A 315 9.57 -9.04 -8.18
N ILE A 316 8.69 -9.66 -8.98
CA ILE A 316 8.98 -10.91 -9.67
C ILE A 316 9.09 -10.68 -11.17
N GLU A 317 8.12 -10.00 -11.76
CA GLU A 317 8.05 -9.80 -13.20
C GLU A 317 8.69 -8.49 -13.68
N TYR A 318 8.92 -7.53 -12.76
CA TYR A 318 9.49 -6.21 -13.05
C TYR A 318 8.72 -5.44 -14.14
N LYS A 319 7.40 -5.62 -14.21
CA LYS A 319 6.53 -5.00 -15.23
C LYS A 319 6.37 -3.50 -15.07
N VAL A 320 6.42 -3.02 -13.81
CA VAL A 320 6.15 -1.61 -13.50
C VAL A 320 7.42 -0.79 -13.27
N LEU A 321 8.54 -1.45 -13.01
CA LEU A 321 9.82 -0.79 -12.76
C LEU A 321 10.97 -1.74 -13.12
N PRO A 322 12.07 -1.28 -13.76
CA PRO A 322 13.24 -2.11 -14.00
C PRO A 322 13.85 -2.68 -12.71
N LYS A 323 14.38 -3.89 -12.78
CA LYS A 323 14.88 -4.63 -11.61
C LYS A 323 15.86 -3.83 -10.75
N GLU A 324 16.80 -3.12 -11.34
CA GLU A 324 17.78 -2.30 -10.62
C GLU A 324 17.12 -1.19 -9.79
N TRP A 325 15.98 -0.66 -10.22
CA TRP A 325 15.22 0.34 -9.49
C TRP A 325 14.31 -0.29 -8.42
N VAL A 326 13.86 -1.53 -8.65
CA VAL A 326 13.15 -2.32 -7.62
C VAL A 326 14.12 -2.67 -6.49
N ASP A 327 15.34 -3.12 -6.83
CA ASP A 327 16.38 -3.41 -5.86
C ASP A 327 16.73 -2.15 -5.04
N LEU A 328 16.84 -1.00 -5.68
CA LEU A 328 17.08 0.29 -5.03
C LEU A 328 15.91 0.68 -4.08
N ALA A 329 14.67 0.54 -4.54
CA ALA A 329 13.49 0.89 -3.73
C ALA A 329 13.33 0.02 -2.48
N SER A 330 13.76 -1.24 -2.57
CA SER A 330 13.59 -2.26 -1.53
C SER A 330 14.84 -2.47 -0.66
N GLN A 331 15.74 -1.51 -0.61
CA GLN A 331 16.90 -1.53 0.29
C GLN A 331 16.91 -0.31 1.22
N ARG A 332 17.86 -0.28 2.16
CA ARG A 332 18.02 0.86 3.06
C ARG A 332 18.48 2.10 2.30
N GLU A 333 17.65 3.14 2.26
CA GLU A 333 17.95 4.40 1.59
C GLU A 333 17.89 5.63 2.53
N ASN A 334 17.52 5.44 3.80
CA ASN A 334 17.34 6.51 4.77
C ASN A 334 18.56 6.78 5.66
N GLN A 335 19.78 6.56 5.14
CA GLN A 335 21.01 6.97 5.83
C GLN A 335 21.00 8.50 6.07
N LEU A 336 21.43 8.91 7.27
CA LEU A 336 21.46 10.32 7.65
C LEU A 336 22.72 11.03 7.10
N ALA A 337 22.68 12.36 7.08
CA ALA A 337 23.76 13.18 6.53
C ALA A 337 25.10 13.04 7.24
N ASP A 338 25.11 12.65 8.51
CA ASP A 338 26.30 12.35 9.31
C ASP A 338 26.81 10.91 9.14
N GLY A 339 26.17 10.13 8.24
CA GLY A 339 26.48 8.72 8.01
C GLY A 339 25.86 7.74 9.00
N SER A 340 25.18 8.21 10.04
CA SER A 340 24.48 7.34 10.98
C SER A 340 23.24 6.71 10.36
N LEU A 341 22.76 5.63 10.98
CA LEU A 341 21.59 4.88 10.55
C LEU A 341 20.45 5.06 11.55
N PRO A 342 19.25 5.50 11.11
CA PRO A 342 18.10 5.56 11.99
C PRO A 342 17.67 4.15 12.40
N GLN A 343 17.00 4.06 13.56
CA GLN A 343 16.47 2.79 14.08
C GLN A 343 15.47 2.14 13.10
N SER A 344 14.63 2.95 12.44
CA SER A 344 13.70 2.44 11.43
C SER A 344 14.37 2.46 10.06
N ILE A 345 14.48 1.30 9.42
CA ILE A 345 15.00 1.17 8.06
C ILE A 345 13.87 1.45 7.07
N TYR A 346 14.13 2.35 6.11
CA TYR A 346 13.16 2.74 5.10
C TYR A 346 13.84 2.86 3.72
N GLY A 347 13.22 2.23 2.73
CA GLY A 347 13.55 2.38 1.32
C GLY A 347 12.67 3.44 0.65
N TYR A 348 12.30 3.24 -0.62
CA TYR A 348 11.37 4.13 -1.32
C TYR A 348 9.96 3.53 -1.30
N GLY A 349 9.16 3.98 -0.33
CA GLY A 349 7.79 3.51 -0.12
C GLY A 349 7.65 2.23 0.69
N TYR A 350 8.75 1.68 1.20
CA TYR A 350 8.78 0.42 1.95
C TYR A 350 9.55 0.54 3.25
N ARG A 351 9.10 -0.17 4.26
CA ARG A 351 9.90 -0.53 5.44
C ARG A 351 10.70 -1.76 5.09
N ILE A 352 11.92 -1.80 5.56
CA ILE A 352 12.84 -2.91 5.34
C ILE A 352 13.22 -3.48 6.71
N GLU A 353 13.10 -4.79 6.84
CA GLU A 353 13.58 -5.54 7.98
C GLU A 353 14.52 -6.63 7.51
N GLU A 354 15.63 -6.79 8.19
CA GLU A 354 16.55 -7.90 8.01
C GLU A 354 16.59 -8.69 9.30
N SER A 355 15.85 -9.80 9.34
CA SER A 355 15.75 -10.70 10.47
C SER A 355 16.70 -11.88 10.27
N PRO A 356 17.44 -12.29 11.31
CA PRO A 356 18.17 -13.56 11.27
C PRO A 356 17.27 -14.78 11.03
N GLU A 357 16.01 -14.69 11.47
CA GLU A 357 15.03 -15.77 11.43
C GLU A 357 14.34 -15.86 10.06
N HIS A 358 13.91 -14.72 9.52
CA HIS A 358 13.05 -14.67 8.33
C HIS A 358 13.75 -14.07 7.10
N GLY A 359 15.02 -13.67 7.22
CA GLY A 359 15.75 -12.99 6.16
C GLY A 359 15.26 -11.56 5.94
N LYS A 360 15.40 -11.09 4.69
CA LYS A 360 14.98 -9.74 4.29
C LYS A 360 13.47 -9.72 4.07
N LEU A 361 12.80 -8.77 4.72
CA LEU A 361 11.38 -8.47 4.56
C LEU A 361 11.21 -7.06 4.00
N VAL A 362 10.40 -6.93 2.96
CA VAL A 362 10.00 -5.66 2.33
C VAL A 362 8.51 -5.49 2.58
N TYR A 363 8.12 -4.51 3.40
CA TYR A 363 6.73 -4.41 3.84
C TYR A 363 6.28 -2.98 4.04
N HIS A 364 4.99 -2.78 4.14
CA HIS A 364 4.39 -1.56 4.67
C HIS A 364 3.07 -1.84 5.36
N GLY A 365 2.86 -1.21 6.50
CA GLY A 365 1.57 -1.20 7.17
C GLY A 365 0.70 -0.03 6.74
N GLY A 366 -0.61 -0.20 6.80
CA GLY A 366 -1.59 0.85 6.56
C GLY A 366 -2.46 1.08 7.79
N LEU A 367 -2.56 2.32 8.26
CA LEU A 367 -3.46 2.68 9.36
C LEU A 367 -4.09 4.05 9.07
N TRP A 368 -5.38 4.06 8.77
CA TRP A 368 -6.13 5.27 8.52
C TRP A 368 -7.63 5.02 8.67
N ASN A 369 -8.31 5.94 9.32
CA ASN A 369 -9.77 6.05 9.34
C ASN A 369 -10.53 4.73 9.63
N GLY A 370 -9.98 3.91 10.54
CA GLY A 370 -10.55 2.62 10.95
C GLY A 370 -10.05 1.40 10.17
N PHE A 371 -9.25 1.59 9.14
CA PHE A 371 -8.57 0.51 8.43
C PHE A 371 -7.21 0.21 9.03
N GLN A 372 -6.85 -1.07 9.06
CA GLN A 372 -5.53 -1.55 9.46
C GLN A 372 -5.08 -2.67 8.53
N ASN A 373 -3.97 -2.45 7.83
CA ASN A 373 -3.51 -3.31 6.75
C ASN A 373 -2.03 -3.63 6.87
N LEU A 374 -1.63 -4.73 6.22
CA LEU A 374 -0.25 -5.11 6.00
C LEU A 374 -0.08 -5.60 4.55
N PHE A 375 0.99 -5.18 3.93
CA PHE A 375 1.57 -5.78 2.74
C PHE A 375 3.00 -6.17 3.05
N LEU A 376 3.39 -7.43 2.81
CA LEU A 376 4.73 -7.94 3.02
C LEU A 376 5.15 -8.80 1.83
N PHE A 377 6.39 -8.60 1.39
CA PHE A 377 7.07 -9.42 0.41
C PHE A 377 8.41 -9.90 0.97
N ARG A 378 8.69 -11.21 0.83
CA ARG A 378 9.97 -11.83 1.19
C ARG A 378 10.71 -12.26 -0.08
N PRO A 379 11.83 -11.57 -0.44
CA PRO A 379 12.52 -11.82 -1.70
C PRO A 379 13.18 -13.18 -1.83
N SER A 380 13.54 -13.82 -0.72
CA SER A 380 14.30 -15.10 -0.73
C SER A 380 13.55 -16.25 -1.39
N ASP A 381 12.22 -16.23 -1.31
CA ASP A 381 11.36 -17.31 -1.80
C ASP A 381 10.04 -16.81 -2.41
N ASN A 382 9.93 -15.51 -2.66
CA ASN A 382 8.76 -14.84 -3.23
C ASN A 382 7.48 -14.99 -2.40
N VAL A 383 7.60 -15.07 -1.07
CA VAL A 383 6.44 -15.08 -0.19
C VAL A 383 5.78 -13.71 -0.19
N VAL A 384 4.45 -13.72 -0.37
CA VAL A 384 3.58 -12.54 -0.28
C VAL A 384 2.58 -12.75 0.84
N ILE A 385 2.47 -11.78 1.74
CA ILE A 385 1.42 -11.76 2.77
C ILE A 385 0.67 -10.44 2.63
N VAL A 386 -0.62 -10.53 2.37
CA VAL A 386 -1.53 -9.38 2.34
C VAL A 386 -2.59 -9.55 3.39
N PHE A 387 -2.76 -8.56 4.21
CA PHE A 387 -3.80 -8.51 5.22
C PHE A 387 -4.51 -7.15 5.17
N LEU A 388 -5.82 -7.15 4.95
CA LEU A 388 -6.64 -5.95 4.83
C LEU A 388 -7.81 -6.04 5.81
N SER A 389 -7.97 -5.02 6.67
CA SER A 389 -9.05 -4.98 7.66
C SER A 389 -9.67 -3.59 7.73
N ASN A 390 -10.98 -3.55 7.88
CA ASN A 390 -11.74 -2.32 8.12
C ASN A 390 -11.97 -2.04 9.61
N PHE A 391 -11.19 -2.70 10.48
CA PHE A 391 -11.25 -2.53 11.92
C PHE A 391 -9.86 -2.55 12.56
N TYR A 392 -9.58 -1.59 13.44
CA TYR A 392 -8.32 -1.56 14.19
C TYR A 392 -8.34 -2.55 15.36
N ASN A 393 -7.44 -3.53 15.32
CA ASN A 393 -7.23 -4.47 16.41
C ASN A 393 -5.73 -4.66 16.70
N LYS A 394 -5.31 -4.48 17.94
CA LYS A 394 -3.92 -4.65 18.36
C LYS A 394 -3.38 -6.07 18.14
N ALA A 395 -4.25 -7.08 18.13
CA ALA A 395 -3.88 -8.48 17.91
C ALA A 395 -3.28 -8.73 16.50
N HIS A 396 -3.45 -7.83 15.53
CA HIS A 396 -2.90 -7.99 14.18
C HIS A 396 -1.36 -7.93 14.12
N VAL A 397 -0.72 -7.18 15.03
CA VAL A 397 0.71 -6.87 14.92
C VAL A 397 1.61 -8.11 15.11
N GLY A 398 1.18 -9.11 15.90
CA GLY A 398 1.95 -10.33 16.13
C GLY A 398 1.75 -11.43 15.08
N ARG A 399 0.70 -11.36 14.27
CA ARG A 399 0.24 -12.51 13.48
C ARG A 399 0.96 -12.70 12.15
N SER A 400 1.47 -11.64 11.53
CA SER A 400 2.37 -11.80 10.38
C SER A 400 3.64 -12.57 10.75
N LYS A 401 4.13 -12.41 11.98
CA LYS A 401 5.27 -13.18 12.50
C LYS A 401 4.90 -14.66 12.68
N GLN A 402 3.70 -14.97 13.18
CA GLN A 402 3.23 -16.37 13.29
C GLN A 402 3.12 -17.02 11.90
N ILE A 403 2.60 -16.31 10.89
CA ILE A 403 2.57 -16.82 9.51
C ILE A 403 3.99 -17.09 9.00
N LEU A 404 4.93 -16.17 9.23
CA LEU A 404 6.33 -16.36 8.83
C LEU A 404 6.98 -17.54 9.57
N ASN A 405 6.71 -17.72 10.87
CA ASN A 405 7.20 -18.86 11.64
C ASN A 405 6.72 -20.20 11.04
N ILE A 406 5.44 -20.30 10.66
CA ILE A 406 4.88 -21.50 10.03
C ILE A 406 5.54 -21.75 8.67
N LEU A 407 5.69 -20.70 7.84
CA LEU A 407 6.35 -20.79 6.54
C LEU A 407 7.81 -21.23 6.65
N ASP A 408 8.48 -20.89 7.76
CA ASP A 408 9.88 -21.26 8.02
C ASP A 408 10.01 -22.59 8.80
N GLY A 409 8.89 -23.25 9.13
CA GLY A 409 8.89 -24.49 9.90
C GLY A 409 9.35 -24.30 11.35
N VAL A 410 9.27 -23.07 11.89
CA VAL A 410 9.61 -22.74 13.26
C VAL A 410 8.43 -23.19 14.15
N GLN A 411 8.66 -24.23 14.97
CA GLN A 411 7.67 -24.64 15.97
C GLN A 411 7.71 -23.63 17.12
N GLU A 412 6.61 -22.93 17.37
CA GLU A 412 6.43 -22.16 18.59
C GLU A 412 6.18 -23.16 19.73
N GLU A 413 7.02 -23.14 20.78
CA GLU A 413 6.69 -23.86 22.01
C GLU A 413 5.51 -23.14 22.67
N VAL A 414 4.35 -23.77 22.59
CA VAL A 414 3.13 -23.29 23.24
C VAL A 414 3.05 -23.98 24.60
N THR A 415 2.81 -23.22 25.66
CA THR A 415 2.52 -23.80 26.98
C THR A 415 1.24 -24.61 26.96
N GLU A 416 1.02 -25.56 27.87
CA GLU A 416 -0.20 -26.34 28.02
C GLU A 416 -1.48 -25.44 28.12
N ASP A 417 -1.30 -24.19 28.53
CA ASP A 417 -2.36 -23.18 28.64
C ASP A 417 -2.53 -22.29 27.37
N GLY A 418 -1.78 -22.58 26.29
CA GLY A 418 -1.89 -21.87 25.00
C GLY A 418 -1.16 -20.53 24.92
N GLU A 419 -0.26 -20.21 25.85
CA GLU A 419 0.62 -19.04 25.75
C GLU A 419 1.93 -19.40 25.04
N VAL A 420 2.32 -18.58 24.07
CA VAL A 420 3.61 -18.71 23.35
C VAL A 420 4.74 -18.32 24.32
N LEU A 421 5.66 -19.23 24.57
CA LEU A 421 6.88 -18.92 25.32
C LEU A 421 7.74 -17.94 24.51
N GLN A 422 7.99 -16.76 25.08
CA GLN A 422 8.83 -15.70 24.46
C GLN A 422 10.32 -16.04 24.57
#